data_44d0d3551ec59c5264f550262de1fd95
#
_entry.id   44d0d3551ec59c5264f550262de1fd95
#
_cell.length_a   1.000
_cell.length_b   1.000
_cell.length_c   1.000
_cell.angle_alpha   90.00
_cell.angle_beta   90.00
_cell.angle_gamma   90.00
#
_symmetry.space_group_name_H-M   'P 1'
#
loop_
_entity.id
_entity.type
_entity.pdbx_description
1 polymer ?
#
loop_
_entity_poly.entity_id
_entity_poly.type
_entity_poly.pdbx_seq_one_letter_code
_entity_poly.pdbx_strand_id
1 'polypeptide(L)'
;MGVSVTSTLLAFDDTDSPDGMCTTYLATLVIEALADYDLIGLPRLVRLNPNIPWKTRGNAAICLSFGHATGKGKICGELDGTPLEYYERGRPAEPEDVLRRASKVVERAARFDCEKTNPGIVASNTRPPQSLYWKTVREVVSLKEVESALKSSGAVLKKYKSGRGVIGASAAMSWRPRDRTWEVIAYRAPAKIGTPRRIYPKSVIAMDKSTRMTFNNYDYENGHIAIAPGSPCPILFGIRGDSAEELLKARPMIKGERPDKWLLFLTNQATEDHIVRRRVSDLRPWESARIHVRVAAAPVTIPGGHVIVRVSDGNEVDAAFYEPSRGLREVARELIPGDEVVLFGSVRKEPRSLNVEKMMVKRLVQDVRKMHNPVCRKCKKSMGSMGSDQGYRCKRCGEKAGESSAMFQKFDRKIKKGWFEPPVASRRHLHKPLRRMSRVDIDNL
;
A
#
# COMPACT_ATOMS: atom_id res chain seq x y z
N MET A 1 -3.24 -5.84 27.94
CA MET A 1 -3.14 -4.63 28.79
C MET A 1 -2.42 -3.54 28.02
N GLY A 2 -2.84 -2.28 28.16
CA GLY A 2 -2.20 -1.11 27.55
C GLY A 2 -0.87 -0.80 28.27
N VAL A 3 0.02 -0.07 27.59
CA VAL A 3 1.30 0.38 28.15
C VAL A 3 1.19 1.87 28.40
N SER A 4 1.46 2.31 29.65
CA SER A 4 1.53 3.74 30.02
C SER A 4 2.59 4.44 29.17
N VAL A 5 2.33 5.67 28.77
CA VAL A 5 3.22 6.51 27.95
C VAL A 5 3.52 7.84 28.68
N THR A 6 4.61 8.48 28.28
CA THR A 6 5.08 9.76 28.83
C THR A 6 4.44 10.97 28.16
N SER A 7 3.31 10.78 27.48
CA SER A 7 2.58 11.80 26.74
C SER A 7 1.14 11.38 26.55
N THR A 8 0.24 12.34 26.30
CA THR A 8 -1.14 12.05 25.92
C THR A 8 -1.20 11.80 24.43
N LEU A 9 -1.60 10.60 24.05
CA LEU A 9 -1.86 10.21 22.68
C LEU A 9 -3.21 10.75 22.24
N LEU A 10 -3.25 11.42 21.11
CA LEU A 10 -4.46 11.86 20.40
C LEU A 10 -4.46 11.26 19.02
N ALA A 11 -5.48 10.52 18.66
CA ALA A 11 -5.61 9.96 17.32
C ALA A 11 -6.98 10.26 16.70
N PHE A 12 -7.01 10.44 15.37
CA PHE A 12 -8.22 10.70 14.63
C PHE A 12 -8.13 10.16 13.21
N ASP A 13 -9.30 9.83 12.65
CA ASP A 13 -9.42 9.28 11.29
C ASP A 13 -10.77 9.65 10.68
N ASP A 14 -10.88 9.40 9.37
CA ASP A 14 -12.08 9.52 8.54
C ASP A 14 -12.68 10.94 8.52
N THR A 15 -11.82 11.94 8.34
CA THR A 15 -12.16 13.38 8.38
C THR A 15 -12.19 14.05 7.02
N ASP A 16 -11.75 13.37 5.97
CA ASP A 16 -11.65 13.87 4.59
C ASP A 16 -12.78 13.35 3.68
N SER A 17 -12.84 13.88 2.46
CA SER A 17 -13.73 13.40 1.41
C SER A 17 -12.98 13.27 0.07
N PRO A 18 -13.57 12.63 -0.97
CA PRO A 18 -13.03 12.67 -2.33
C PRO A 18 -12.83 14.09 -2.85
N ASP A 19 -13.72 15.02 -2.48
CA ASP A 19 -13.80 16.38 -3.01
C ASP A 19 -12.95 17.39 -2.25
N GLY A 20 -12.28 16.98 -1.18
CA GLY A 20 -11.39 17.87 -0.43
C GLY A 20 -11.04 17.39 0.96
N MET A 21 -10.35 18.28 1.69
CA MET A 21 -9.76 18.03 2.99
C MET A 21 -8.72 16.89 2.97
N CYS A 22 -8.00 16.74 4.05
CA CYS A 22 -7.05 15.65 4.28
C CYS A 22 -6.80 15.51 5.77
N THR A 23 -6.85 14.28 6.29
CA THR A 23 -6.61 14.00 7.70
C THR A 23 -5.20 14.46 8.15
N THR A 24 -4.19 14.46 7.25
CA THR A 24 -2.85 15.00 7.56
C THR A 24 -2.83 16.53 7.64
N TYR A 25 -3.66 17.24 6.87
CA TYR A 25 -3.82 18.69 7.00
C TYR A 25 -4.57 19.05 8.28
N LEU A 26 -5.60 18.26 8.64
CA LEU A 26 -6.28 18.42 9.92
C LEU A 26 -5.29 18.34 11.09
N ALA A 27 -4.23 17.51 10.99
CA ALA A 27 -3.21 17.43 12.01
C ALA A 27 -2.52 18.78 12.26
N THR A 28 -2.26 19.58 11.23
CA THR A 28 -1.68 20.93 11.41
C THR A 28 -2.63 21.85 12.17
N LEU A 29 -3.92 21.82 11.86
CA LEU A 29 -4.93 22.62 12.56
C LEU A 29 -5.12 22.19 14.02
N VAL A 30 -5.00 20.90 14.30
CA VAL A 30 -5.06 20.38 15.68
C VAL A 30 -3.82 20.79 16.47
N ILE A 31 -2.64 20.75 15.88
CA ILE A 31 -1.40 21.21 16.51
C ILE A 31 -1.50 22.71 16.86
N GLU A 32 -1.96 23.53 15.93
CA GLU A 32 -2.20 24.96 16.16
C GLU A 32 -3.22 25.23 17.30
N ALA A 33 -4.31 24.45 17.31
CA ALA A 33 -5.33 24.59 18.38
C ALA A 33 -4.85 24.11 19.76
N LEU A 34 -3.77 23.35 19.83
CA LEU A 34 -3.17 22.81 21.06
C LEU A 34 -1.75 23.37 21.30
N ALA A 35 -1.47 24.60 20.82
CA ALA A 35 -0.13 25.19 20.83
C ALA A 35 0.44 25.50 22.23
N ASP A 36 -0.34 25.40 23.27
CA ASP A 36 0.08 25.48 24.68
C ASP A 36 0.61 24.12 25.22
N TYR A 37 0.46 23.05 24.45
CA TYR A 37 1.12 21.76 24.67
C TYR A 37 2.21 21.54 23.64
N ASP A 38 3.27 20.86 24.05
CA ASP A 38 4.36 20.46 23.18
C ASP A 38 4.04 19.13 22.46
N LEU A 39 4.59 18.96 21.25
CA LEU A 39 4.60 17.65 20.59
C LEU A 39 5.65 16.73 21.22
N ILE A 40 5.21 15.56 21.72
CA ILE A 40 6.09 14.55 22.29
C ILE A 40 6.25 13.38 21.30
N GLY A 41 7.38 13.35 20.60
CA GLY A 41 7.64 12.48 19.46
C GLY A 41 7.04 13.01 18.15
N LEU A 42 7.48 12.42 17.05
CA LEU A 42 7.00 12.80 15.72
C LEU A 42 5.52 12.48 15.54
N PRO A 43 4.76 13.33 14.82
CA PRO A 43 3.46 12.99 14.28
C PRO A 43 3.50 11.66 13.53
N ARG A 44 2.46 10.84 13.70
CA ARG A 44 2.38 9.51 13.08
C ARG A 44 1.28 9.49 12.03
N LEU A 45 1.63 9.07 10.81
CA LEU A 45 0.72 8.80 9.71
C LEU A 45 0.66 7.30 9.49
N VAL A 46 -0.42 6.66 9.93
CA VAL A 46 -0.55 5.20 9.90
C VAL A 46 -1.54 4.76 8.83
N ARG A 47 -1.04 4.09 7.82
CA ARG A 47 -1.87 3.48 6.76
C ARG A 47 -2.53 2.21 7.28
N LEU A 48 -3.77 2.01 6.88
CA LEU A 48 -4.61 0.90 7.31
C LEU A 48 -4.96 0.01 6.12
N ASN A 49 -5.81 -1.00 6.31
CA ASN A 49 -6.19 -1.94 5.26
C ASN A 49 -6.63 -1.21 3.98
N PRO A 50 -5.87 -1.36 2.86
CA PRO A 50 -6.16 -0.64 1.62
C PRO A 50 -7.41 -1.16 0.89
N ASN A 51 -7.97 -2.29 1.31
CA ASN A 51 -9.07 -2.96 0.62
C ASN A 51 -10.46 -2.64 1.20
N ILE A 52 -10.54 -1.87 2.28
CA ILE A 52 -11.82 -1.49 2.89
C ILE A 52 -12.68 -0.72 1.88
N PRO A 53 -13.91 -1.19 1.54
CA PRO A 53 -14.69 -0.62 0.44
C PRO A 53 -15.30 0.75 0.74
N TRP A 54 -15.47 1.09 2.01
CA TRP A 54 -16.09 2.35 2.46
C TRP A 54 -15.11 3.45 2.81
N LYS A 55 -13.81 3.27 2.60
CA LYS A 55 -12.81 4.34 2.76
C LYS A 55 -13.07 5.48 1.78
N THR A 56 -12.76 6.70 2.19
CA THR A 56 -12.89 7.89 1.33
C THR A 56 -11.79 7.93 0.27
N ARG A 57 -10.52 7.75 0.67
CA ARG A 57 -9.34 7.78 -0.21
C ARG A 57 -8.30 6.73 0.20
N GLY A 58 -7.16 7.17 0.72
CA GLY A 58 -5.99 6.34 0.96
C GLY A 58 -5.99 5.52 2.25
N ASN A 59 -7.05 5.52 3.04
CA ASN A 59 -7.22 4.86 4.35
C ASN A 59 -6.01 5.05 5.28
N ALA A 60 -5.98 6.16 6.00
CA ALA A 60 -4.89 6.52 6.91
C ALA A 60 -5.38 7.35 8.08
N ALA A 61 -4.97 6.95 9.27
CA ALA A 61 -5.21 7.66 10.51
C ALA A 61 -3.98 8.43 10.98
N ILE A 62 -4.20 9.47 11.77
CA ILE A 62 -3.15 10.27 12.43
C ILE A 62 -3.14 9.95 13.91
N CYS A 63 -1.93 9.87 14.48
CA CYS A 63 -1.72 9.89 15.91
C CYS A 63 -0.67 10.96 16.27
N LEU A 64 -1.07 11.91 17.06
CA LEU A 64 -0.23 12.95 17.67
C LEU A 64 0.01 12.60 19.14
N SER A 65 1.04 13.16 19.75
CA SER A 65 1.27 13.01 21.18
C SER A 65 1.56 14.37 21.78
N PHE A 66 0.84 14.73 22.83
CA PHE A 66 0.93 16.03 23.48
C PHE A 66 1.37 15.90 24.93
N GLY A 67 2.01 16.97 25.44
CA GLY A 67 2.42 17.02 26.85
C GLY A 67 3.21 18.28 27.17
N HIS A 68 3.85 18.28 28.32
CA HIS A 68 4.80 19.33 28.70
C HIS A 68 6.22 18.79 28.54
N ALA A 69 6.91 19.33 27.56
CA ALA A 69 8.21 18.82 27.12
C ALA A 69 9.33 18.97 28.14
N THR A 70 10.32 18.08 28.04
CA THR A 70 11.59 18.18 28.71
C THR A 70 12.74 17.95 27.73
N GLY A 71 13.81 18.73 27.83
CA GLY A 71 15.00 18.60 26.98
C GLY A 71 14.97 19.54 25.75
N LYS A 72 15.69 19.16 24.69
CA LYS A 72 15.85 19.98 23.47
C LYS A 72 14.84 19.56 22.42
N GLY A 73 14.22 20.55 21.77
CA GLY A 73 13.35 20.36 20.61
C GLY A 73 14.14 20.02 19.35
N LYS A 74 13.46 19.33 18.43
CA LYS A 74 13.93 19.00 17.09
C LYS A 74 12.88 19.43 16.06
N ILE A 75 13.30 20.11 15.01
CA ILE A 75 12.39 20.58 13.95
C ILE A 75 11.69 19.40 13.26
N CYS A 76 10.36 19.44 13.19
CA CYS A 76 9.55 18.48 12.46
C CYS A 76 8.54 19.14 11.52
N GLY A 77 8.47 20.47 11.47
CA GLY A 77 7.50 21.18 10.65
C GLY A 77 7.73 22.67 10.60
N GLU A 78 6.82 23.34 9.90
CA GLU A 78 6.67 24.79 9.88
C GLU A 78 5.18 25.09 9.66
N LEU A 79 4.60 25.89 10.53
CA LEU A 79 3.21 26.31 10.49
C LEU A 79 3.18 27.85 10.43
N ASP A 80 2.58 28.40 9.37
CA ASP A 80 2.47 29.84 9.17
C ASP A 80 3.81 30.62 9.34
N GLY A 81 4.90 30.01 8.82
CA GLY A 81 6.25 30.57 8.90
C GLY A 81 6.98 30.34 10.24
N THR A 82 6.32 29.74 11.24
CA THR A 82 6.92 29.42 12.52
C THR A 82 7.42 27.98 12.54
N PRO A 83 8.71 27.73 12.87
CA PRO A 83 9.23 26.39 13.05
C PRO A 83 8.47 25.62 14.13
N LEU A 84 8.09 24.37 13.81
CA LEU A 84 7.46 23.45 14.72
C LEU A 84 8.48 22.43 15.21
N GLU A 85 8.56 22.29 16.52
CA GLU A 85 9.44 21.33 17.16
C GLU A 85 8.69 20.16 17.78
N TYR A 86 9.35 19.01 17.89
CA TYR A 86 8.94 17.91 18.75
C TYR A 86 10.03 17.60 19.76
N TYR A 87 9.65 17.00 20.87
CA TYR A 87 10.52 16.62 21.98
C TYR A 87 10.46 15.10 22.21
N GLU A 88 11.56 14.50 22.64
CA GLU A 88 11.60 13.05 22.86
C GLU A 88 10.90 12.62 24.15
N ARG A 89 10.81 13.52 25.14
CA ARG A 89 10.25 13.24 26.47
C ARG A 89 9.40 14.40 26.96
N GLY A 90 8.41 14.05 27.80
CA GLY A 90 7.56 15.03 28.44
C GLY A 90 6.71 14.41 29.55
N ARG A 91 5.85 15.20 30.16
CA ARG A 91 4.78 14.76 31.05
C ARG A 91 3.46 14.81 30.28
N PRO A 92 2.54 13.84 30.49
CA PRO A 92 1.26 13.83 29.79
C PRO A 92 0.44 15.10 30.05
N ALA A 93 -0.35 15.50 29.05
CA ALA A 93 -1.47 16.43 29.19
C ALA A 93 -2.72 15.68 29.69
N GLU A 94 -3.82 16.40 29.95
CA GLU A 94 -5.10 15.80 30.31
C GLU A 94 -5.84 15.30 29.06
N PRO A 95 -6.17 13.98 28.95
CA PRO A 95 -6.82 13.42 27.77
C PRO A 95 -8.15 14.08 27.40
N GLU A 96 -8.95 14.44 28.39
CA GLU A 96 -10.25 15.09 28.22
C GLU A 96 -10.11 16.48 27.60
N ASP A 97 -9.10 17.27 28.04
CA ASP A 97 -8.85 18.60 27.48
C ASP A 97 -8.36 18.50 26.03
N VAL A 98 -7.39 17.62 25.78
CA VAL A 98 -6.86 17.37 24.45
C VAL A 98 -7.98 16.91 23.50
N LEU A 99 -8.82 15.95 23.94
CA LEU A 99 -9.98 15.47 23.16
C LEU A 99 -10.97 16.60 22.87
N ARG A 100 -11.35 17.36 23.88
CA ARG A 100 -12.32 18.45 23.79
C ARG A 100 -11.90 19.51 22.78
N ARG A 101 -10.63 19.93 22.81
CA ARG A 101 -10.08 20.95 21.91
C ARG A 101 -9.92 20.41 20.49
N ALA A 102 -9.38 19.21 20.30
CA ALA A 102 -9.29 18.55 19.00
C ALA A 102 -10.68 18.32 18.38
N SER A 103 -11.70 18.00 19.19
CA SER A 103 -13.08 17.83 18.73
C SER A 103 -13.60 19.10 18.04
N LYS A 104 -13.37 20.28 18.61
CA LYS A 104 -13.78 21.57 18.02
C LYS A 104 -13.14 21.80 16.64
N VAL A 105 -11.87 21.37 16.46
CA VAL A 105 -11.19 21.45 15.17
C VAL A 105 -11.82 20.51 14.15
N VAL A 106 -12.07 19.25 14.55
CA VAL A 106 -12.75 18.26 13.68
C VAL A 106 -14.14 18.72 13.29
N GLU A 107 -14.93 19.24 14.22
CA GLU A 107 -16.28 19.76 13.97
C GLU A 107 -16.30 20.90 12.94
N ARG A 108 -15.28 21.75 12.95
CA ARG A 108 -15.15 22.88 12.01
C ARG A 108 -14.59 22.48 10.64
N ALA A 109 -13.69 21.49 10.58
CA ALA A 109 -12.88 21.24 9.41
C ALA A 109 -13.18 19.92 8.68
N ALA A 110 -13.78 18.91 9.35
CA ALA A 110 -14.10 17.64 8.71
C ALA A 110 -15.25 17.78 7.70
N ARG A 111 -15.24 16.93 6.68
CA ARG A 111 -16.21 16.97 5.58
C ARG A 111 -17.48 16.18 5.91
N PHE A 112 -18.27 16.70 6.84
CA PHE A 112 -19.53 16.07 7.29
C PHE A 112 -20.60 15.99 6.20
N ASP A 113 -20.51 16.81 5.17
CA ASP A 113 -21.32 16.78 3.95
C ASP A 113 -21.14 15.51 3.13
N CYS A 114 -20.00 14.82 3.25
CA CYS A 114 -19.75 13.55 2.60
C CYS A 114 -20.32 12.38 3.43
N GLU A 115 -21.19 11.57 2.84
CA GLU A 115 -21.79 10.39 3.49
C GLU A 115 -20.74 9.39 4.00
N LYS A 116 -19.66 9.21 3.24
CA LYS A 116 -18.58 8.28 3.57
C LYS A 116 -17.67 8.76 4.70
N THR A 117 -17.74 10.03 5.08
CA THR A 117 -16.93 10.63 6.14
C THR A 117 -17.61 10.44 7.50
N ASN A 118 -16.98 9.66 8.37
CA ASN A 118 -17.52 9.26 9.68
C ASN A 118 -16.44 9.42 10.76
N PRO A 119 -16.07 10.66 11.15
CA PRO A 119 -14.94 10.91 12.01
C PRO A 119 -15.00 10.22 13.36
N GLY A 120 -13.82 9.84 13.85
CA GLY A 120 -13.61 9.36 15.19
C GLY A 120 -12.31 9.92 15.77
N ILE A 121 -12.38 10.30 17.05
CA ILE A 121 -11.25 10.85 17.81
C ILE A 121 -11.08 10.03 19.08
N VAL A 122 -9.84 9.73 19.44
CA VAL A 122 -9.49 8.99 20.67
C VAL A 122 -8.33 9.70 21.35
N ALA A 123 -8.41 9.89 22.67
CA ALA A 123 -7.28 10.38 23.47
C ALA A 123 -7.03 9.45 24.66
N SER A 124 -5.76 9.25 25.05
CA SER A 124 -5.39 8.37 26.16
C SER A 124 -3.95 8.58 26.61
N ASN A 125 -3.68 8.40 27.89
CA ASN A 125 -2.35 8.28 28.47
C ASN A 125 -1.84 6.82 28.44
N THR A 126 -2.62 5.91 27.86
CA THR A 126 -2.26 4.49 27.75
C THR A 126 -2.36 4.06 26.29
N ARG A 127 -1.31 3.44 25.79
CA ARG A 127 -1.30 2.92 24.43
C ARG A 127 -2.06 1.60 24.36
N PRO A 128 -3.07 1.47 23.47
CA PRO A 128 -3.78 0.20 23.28
C PRO A 128 -2.85 -0.93 22.81
N PRO A 129 -3.28 -2.21 22.92
CA PRO A 129 -2.48 -3.35 22.48
C PRO A 129 -2.11 -3.29 21.00
N GLN A 130 -0.87 -3.64 20.66
CA GLN A 130 -0.38 -3.62 19.27
C GLN A 130 -1.14 -4.60 18.34
N SER A 131 -1.76 -5.64 18.89
CA SER A 131 -2.61 -6.57 18.15
C SER A 131 -3.76 -5.87 17.42
N LEU A 132 -4.26 -4.76 17.97
CA LEU A 132 -5.30 -3.95 17.34
C LEU A 132 -4.82 -3.34 16.01
N TYR A 133 -3.60 -2.81 15.96
CA TYR A 133 -2.99 -2.34 14.71
C TYR A 133 -2.87 -3.46 13.68
N TRP A 134 -2.28 -4.60 14.07
CA TRP A 134 -2.07 -5.73 13.15
C TRP A 134 -3.37 -6.27 12.58
N LYS A 135 -4.42 -6.31 13.40
CA LYS A 135 -5.73 -6.72 12.93
C LYS A 135 -6.33 -5.70 11.97
N THR A 136 -6.30 -4.42 12.31
CA THR A 136 -6.92 -3.36 11.49
C THR A 136 -6.20 -3.14 10.15
N VAL A 137 -4.89 -3.36 10.06
CA VAL A 137 -4.14 -3.24 8.80
C VAL A 137 -4.34 -4.44 7.88
N ARG A 138 -4.82 -5.58 8.38
CA ARG A 138 -4.94 -6.84 7.64
C ARG A 138 -6.37 -7.29 7.38
N GLU A 139 -7.30 -6.94 8.26
CA GLU A 139 -8.65 -7.47 8.31
C GLU A 139 -9.71 -6.35 8.35
N VAL A 140 -10.96 -6.73 8.24
CA VAL A 140 -12.11 -5.87 8.56
C VAL A 140 -12.42 -6.01 10.05
N VAL A 141 -12.37 -4.90 10.78
CA VAL A 141 -12.59 -4.85 12.24
C VAL A 141 -13.89 -4.11 12.53
N SER A 142 -14.65 -4.60 13.50
CA SER A 142 -15.88 -3.96 13.96
C SER A 142 -15.61 -2.84 14.97
N LEU A 143 -16.44 -1.79 14.95
CA LEU A 143 -16.37 -0.70 15.93
C LEU A 143 -16.55 -1.21 17.37
N LYS A 144 -17.51 -2.13 17.59
CA LYS A 144 -17.78 -2.72 18.90
C LYS A 144 -16.55 -3.39 19.53
N GLU A 145 -15.78 -4.12 18.71
CA GLU A 145 -14.54 -4.77 19.16
C GLU A 145 -13.48 -3.74 19.59
N VAL A 146 -13.32 -2.67 18.82
CA VAL A 146 -12.38 -1.59 19.13
C VAL A 146 -12.79 -0.84 20.39
N GLU A 147 -14.06 -0.49 20.55
CA GLU A 147 -14.59 0.18 21.75
C GLU A 147 -14.38 -0.65 23.02
N SER A 148 -14.54 -1.97 22.91
CA SER A 148 -14.25 -2.88 24.03
C SER A 148 -12.78 -2.84 24.44
N ALA A 149 -11.86 -2.83 23.47
CA ALA A 149 -10.42 -2.72 23.72
C ALA A 149 -10.02 -1.34 24.32
N LEU A 150 -10.69 -0.26 23.91
CA LEU A 150 -10.44 1.09 24.42
C LEU A 150 -10.95 1.27 25.86
N LYS A 151 -12.10 0.70 26.22
CA LYS A 151 -12.63 0.75 27.60
C LYS A 151 -11.61 0.21 28.60
N SER A 152 -10.92 -0.88 28.26
CA SER A 152 -9.89 -1.48 29.13
C SER A 152 -8.61 -0.65 29.27
N SER A 153 -8.40 0.36 28.42
CA SER A 153 -7.25 1.27 28.44
C SER A 153 -7.52 2.64 29.07
N GLY A 154 -8.75 2.90 29.52
CA GLY A 154 -9.15 4.21 30.08
C GLY A 154 -9.12 5.32 29.03
N ALA A 155 -9.27 5.00 27.75
CA ALA A 155 -9.29 5.99 26.69
C ALA A 155 -10.62 6.75 26.63
N VAL A 156 -10.56 8.05 26.41
CA VAL A 156 -11.71 8.90 26.08
C VAL A 156 -11.86 9.03 24.56
N LEU A 157 -13.09 9.07 24.06
CA LEU A 157 -13.32 9.10 22.62
C LEU A 157 -14.55 9.95 22.26
N LYS A 158 -14.57 10.44 21.01
CA LYS A 158 -15.72 11.10 20.41
C LYS A 158 -16.00 10.53 19.02
N LYS A 159 -17.25 10.22 18.78
CA LYS A 159 -17.73 9.65 17.51
C LYS A 159 -18.65 10.65 16.81
N TYR A 160 -18.54 10.66 15.48
CA TYR A 160 -19.46 11.43 14.63
C TYR A 160 -20.07 10.49 13.58
N LYS A 161 -21.36 10.65 13.31
CA LYS A 161 -22.12 9.80 12.40
C LYS A 161 -22.01 8.32 12.83
N SER A 162 -21.56 7.43 11.93
CA SER A 162 -21.32 6.01 12.30
C SER A 162 -20.11 5.81 13.23
N GLY A 163 -19.23 6.81 13.38
CA GLY A 163 -18.06 6.78 14.26
C GLY A 163 -16.96 5.81 13.85
N ARG A 164 -16.94 5.33 12.60
CA ARG A 164 -15.95 4.34 12.13
C ARG A 164 -14.53 4.84 12.20
N GLY A 165 -14.29 6.14 12.15
CA GLY A 165 -12.98 6.74 12.34
C GLY A 165 -12.29 6.35 13.66
N VAL A 166 -13.06 5.95 14.70
CA VAL A 166 -12.50 5.40 15.95
C VAL A 166 -11.66 4.16 15.69
N ILE A 167 -11.99 3.33 14.69
CA ILE A 167 -11.25 2.11 14.35
C ILE A 167 -9.84 2.48 13.90
N GLY A 168 -9.73 3.39 12.93
CA GLY A 168 -8.44 3.84 12.41
C GLY A 168 -7.64 4.65 13.43
N ALA A 169 -8.28 5.54 14.18
CA ALA A 169 -7.65 6.31 15.26
C ALA A 169 -7.01 5.39 16.31
N SER A 170 -7.73 4.37 16.76
CA SER A 170 -7.25 3.39 17.74
C SER A 170 -6.09 2.56 17.20
N ALA A 171 -6.16 2.15 15.92
CA ALA A 171 -5.08 1.43 15.25
C ALA A 171 -3.80 2.28 15.17
N ALA A 172 -3.93 3.57 14.80
CA ALA A 172 -2.80 4.49 14.74
C ALA A 172 -2.17 4.71 16.12
N MET A 173 -2.99 4.81 17.16
CA MET A 173 -2.53 4.91 18.55
C MET A 173 -1.79 3.65 18.99
N SER A 174 -2.24 2.46 18.59
CA SER A 174 -1.65 1.18 19.00
C SER A 174 -0.40 0.79 18.19
N TRP A 175 -0.15 1.43 17.05
CA TRP A 175 0.98 1.11 16.20
C TRP A 175 2.34 1.30 16.89
N ARG A 176 3.15 0.24 16.85
CA ARG A 176 4.57 0.25 17.24
C ARG A 176 5.37 -0.25 16.04
N PRO A 177 6.25 0.58 15.46
CA PRO A 177 6.93 0.23 14.22
C PRO A 177 7.89 -0.96 14.40
N ARG A 178 7.77 -1.96 13.53
CA ARG A 178 8.80 -2.98 13.28
C ARG A 178 9.67 -2.55 12.10
N ASP A 179 9.03 -2.27 10.97
CA ASP A 179 9.57 -1.51 9.85
C ASP A 179 8.91 -0.13 9.83
N ARG A 180 9.62 0.89 9.37
CA ARG A 180 9.13 2.26 9.34
C ARG A 180 9.79 3.07 8.24
N THR A 181 9.08 4.10 7.82
CA THR A 181 9.59 5.14 6.92
C THR A 181 9.16 6.50 7.45
N TRP A 182 9.55 7.54 6.75
CA TRP A 182 9.11 8.90 7.02
C TRP A 182 8.46 9.50 5.79
N GLU A 183 7.54 10.44 5.98
CA GLU A 183 6.98 11.26 4.93
C GLU A 183 6.98 12.72 5.35
N VAL A 184 7.62 13.59 4.58
CA VAL A 184 7.44 15.04 4.71
C VAL A 184 6.34 15.49 3.76
N ILE A 185 5.29 16.08 4.32
CA ILE A 185 4.13 16.57 3.55
C ILE A 185 4.13 18.10 3.60
N ALA A 186 4.09 18.71 2.42
CA ALA A 186 3.93 20.14 2.23
C ALA A 186 2.48 20.46 1.85
N TYR A 187 1.93 21.52 2.42
CA TYR A 187 0.54 21.92 2.22
C TYR A 187 0.46 23.27 1.50
N ARG A 188 -0.64 23.46 0.80
CA ARG A 188 -0.96 24.65 0.03
C ARG A 188 -1.63 25.71 0.90
N ALA A 189 -1.42 26.96 0.56
CA ALA A 189 -2.22 28.05 1.09
C ALA A 189 -3.72 27.80 0.84
N PRO A 190 -4.62 28.11 1.78
CA PRO A 190 -6.05 27.84 1.67
C PRO A 190 -6.68 28.34 0.35
N ALA A 191 -6.28 29.53 -0.13
CA ALA A 191 -6.77 30.11 -1.39
C ALA A 191 -6.38 29.32 -2.65
N LYS A 192 -5.41 28.40 -2.56
CA LYS A 192 -4.97 27.58 -3.70
C LYS A 192 -5.52 26.15 -3.68
N ILE A 193 -6.22 25.77 -2.62
CA ILE A 193 -6.82 24.42 -2.53
C ILE A 193 -7.88 24.29 -3.63
N GLY A 194 -7.89 23.14 -4.31
CA GLY A 194 -8.79 22.87 -5.44
C GLY A 194 -8.29 23.37 -6.81
N THR A 195 -7.28 24.24 -6.85
CA THR A 195 -6.70 24.72 -8.13
C THR A 195 -5.59 23.78 -8.63
N PRO A 196 -5.17 23.86 -9.92
CA PRO A 196 -4.03 23.08 -10.43
C PRO A 196 -2.74 23.34 -9.64
N ARG A 197 -2.00 22.28 -9.29
CA ARG A 197 -0.71 22.39 -8.60
C ARG A 197 0.40 22.79 -9.58
N ARG A 198 1.29 23.67 -9.15
CA ARG A 198 2.46 24.04 -9.92
C ARG A 198 3.72 23.47 -9.26
N ILE A 199 4.17 22.31 -9.75
CA ILE A 199 5.43 21.65 -9.35
C ILE A 199 6.25 21.44 -10.61
N TYR A 200 7.52 21.85 -10.60
CA TYR A 200 8.37 21.70 -11.77
C TYR A 200 8.99 20.30 -11.85
N PRO A 201 8.67 19.48 -12.87
CA PRO A 201 9.16 18.11 -12.99
C PRO A 201 10.68 18.00 -12.90
N LYS A 202 11.41 18.95 -13.47
CA LYS A 202 12.89 18.99 -13.42
C LYS A 202 13.41 19.04 -11.99
N SER A 203 12.73 19.73 -11.07
CA SER A 203 13.14 19.80 -9.65
C SER A 203 12.91 18.47 -8.91
N VAL A 204 11.82 17.77 -9.24
CA VAL A 204 11.51 16.46 -8.68
C VAL A 204 12.54 15.43 -9.14
N ILE A 205 12.87 15.42 -10.43
CA ILE A 205 13.89 14.54 -11.01
C ILE A 205 15.28 14.83 -10.40
N ALA A 206 15.64 16.10 -10.24
CA ALA A 206 16.92 16.49 -9.62
C ALA A 206 16.99 16.02 -8.16
N MET A 207 15.93 16.21 -7.39
CA MET A 207 15.80 15.72 -6.02
C MET A 207 15.92 14.20 -5.97
N ASP A 208 15.14 13.46 -6.77
CA ASP A 208 15.13 11.99 -6.80
C ASP A 208 16.52 11.41 -7.11
N LYS A 209 17.26 12.03 -8.03
CA LYS A 209 18.63 11.62 -8.38
C LYS A 209 19.67 11.95 -7.31
N SER A 210 19.47 12.99 -6.52
CA SER A 210 20.42 13.44 -5.49
C SER A 210 20.19 12.82 -4.11
N THR A 211 19.03 12.16 -3.90
CA THR A 211 18.64 11.57 -2.62
C THR A 211 18.57 10.04 -2.72
N ARG A 212 19.38 9.35 -1.89
CA ARG A 212 19.46 7.86 -1.94
C ARG A 212 18.39 7.17 -1.12
N MET A 213 17.90 7.80 -0.06
CA MET A 213 16.97 7.22 0.90
C MET A 213 15.51 7.58 0.60
N THR A 214 15.24 8.43 -0.40
CA THR A 214 13.88 8.73 -0.83
C THR A 214 13.40 7.73 -1.89
N PHE A 215 12.10 7.51 -2.02
CA PHE A 215 11.55 6.56 -2.99
C PHE A 215 10.18 6.98 -3.50
N ASN A 216 9.80 6.43 -4.67
CA ASN A 216 8.53 6.68 -5.33
C ASN A 216 8.25 8.18 -5.58
N ASN A 217 9.28 8.95 -6.00
CA ASN A 217 9.16 10.39 -6.22
C ASN A 217 8.70 10.73 -7.63
N TYR A 218 9.22 10.03 -8.62
CA TYR A 218 8.94 10.25 -10.03
C TYR A 218 8.75 8.92 -10.76
N ASP A 219 7.75 8.83 -11.58
CA ASP A 219 7.48 7.68 -12.45
C ASP A 219 8.15 7.91 -13.80
N TYR A 220 9.33 7.31 -14.00
CA TYR A 220 10.12 7.48 -15.21
C TYR A 220 9.52 6.77 -16.43
N GLU A 221 8.71 5.71 -16.22
CA GLU A 221 8.03 5.00 -17.31
C GLU A 221 6.90 5.84 -17.91
N ASN A 222 6.22 6.61 -17.07
CA ASN A 222 5.05 7.40 -17.45
C ASN A 222 5.33 8.89 -17.54
N GLY A 223 6.54 9.35 -17.21
CA GLY A 223 6.87 10.77 -17.16
C GLY A 223 6.05 11.56 -16.14
N HIS A 224 5.70 10.94 -14.99
CA HIS A 224 4.72 11.47 -14.04
C HIS A 224 5.33 11.80 -12.68
N ILE A 225 4.95 12.97 -12.11
CA ILE A 225 5.27 13.37 -10.73
C ILE A 225 4.45 12.53 -9.76
N ALA A 226 5.10 11.64 -8.99
CA ALA A 226 4.42 10.74 -8.06
C ALA A 226 4.25 11.32 -6.63
N ILE A 227 4.97 12.40 -6.30
CA ILE A 227 4.86 13.05 -4.99
C ILE A 227 3.63 13.94 -4.84
N ALA A 228 2.93 14.29 -5.93
CA ALA A 228 1.75 15.15 -5.91
C ALA A 228 0.46 14.32 -6.02
N PRO A 229 -0.53 14.54 -5.13
CA PRO A 229 -1.81 13.84 -5.23
C PRO A 229 -2.66 14.36 -6.40
N GLY A 230 -3.43 13.48 -7.04
CA GLY A 230 -4.39 13.86 -8.10
C GLY A 230 -5.67 14.52 -7.57
N SER A 231 -6.01 14.35 -6.28
CA SER A 231 -7.25 14.89 -5.67
C SER A 231 -7.14 16.38 -5.31
N PRO A 232 -8.27 17.12 -5.21
CA PRO A 232 -8.30 18.54 -4.85
C PRO A 232 -8.10 18.76 -3.33
N CYS A 233 -7.11 18.10 -2.73
CA CYS A 233 -6.81 18.18 -1.31
C CYS A 233 -5.76 19.26 -0.99
N PRO A 234 -5.60 19.66 0.29
CA PRO A 234 -4.63 20.65 0.73
C PRO A 234 -3.15 20.27 0.49
N ILE A 235 -2.84 19.01 0.24
CA ILE A 235 -1.45 18.58 0.03
C ILE A 235 -0.90 19.15 -1.27
N LEU A 236 0.26 19.80 -1.20
CA LEU A 236 1.03 20.20 -2.36
C LEU A 236 1.86 19.02 -2.89
N PHE A 237 2.69 18.43 -2.04
CA PHE A 237 3.44 17.22 -2.32
C PHE A 237 3.77 16.46 -1.02
N GLY A 238 4.11 15.15 -1.16
CA GLY A 238 4.62 14.31 -0.06
C GLY A 238 5.83 13.51 -0.51
N ILE A 239 6.99 13.68 0.13
CA ILE A 239 8.22 12.94 -0.15
C ILE A 239 8.39 11.86 0.91
N ARG A 240 8.64 10.62 0.48
CA ARG A 240 8.81 9.45 1.35
C ARG A 240 10.22 8.94 1.33
N GLY A 241 10.70 8.40 2.45
CA GLY A 241 12.05 7.87 2.53
C GLY A 241 12.36 7.10 3.80
N ASP A 242 13.55 6.52 3.83
CA ASP A 242 14.10 5.74 4.93
C ASP A 242 14.93 6.58 5.92
N SER A 243 15.02 7.91 5.71
CA SER A 243 15.73 8.86 6.59
C SER A 243 14.98 10.17 6.73
N ALA A 244 14.63 10.53 7.97
CA ALA A 244 14.03 11.82 8.30
C ALA A 244 14.91 13.00 7.86
N GLU A 245 16.21 12.90 8.11
CA GLU A 245 17.19 13.96 7.80
C GLU A 245 17.29 14.21 6.29
N GLU A 246 17.29 13.13 5.48
CA GLU A 246 17.34 13.25 4.03
C GLU A 246 16.06 13.86 3.47
N LEU A 247 14.90 13.55 4.05
CA LEU A 247 13.62 14.18 3.67
C LEU A 247 13.60 15.68 3.95
N LEU A 248 14.17 16.12 5.08
CA LEU A 248 14.28 17.54 5.41
C LEU A 248 15.20 18.27 4.42
N LYS A 249 16.25 17.62 3.91
CA LYS A 249 17.11 18.15 2.82
C LYS A 249 16.43 18.12 1.46
N ALA A 250 15.64 17.07 1.16
CA ALA A 250 14.93 16.89 -0.11
C ALA A 250 13.80 17.90 -0.32
N ARG A 251 13.06 18.25 0.74
CA ARG A 251 11.90 19.13 0.67
C ARG A 251 12.18 20.48 -0.02
N PRO A 252 13.20 21.28 0.35
CA PRO A 252 13.45 22.58 -0.26
C PRO A 252 13.95 22.50 -1.71
N MET A 253 14.30 21.32 -2.21
CA MET A 253 14.71 21.11 -3.60
C MET A 253 13.51 21.17 -4.57
N ILE A 254 12.29 20.89 -4.09
CA ILE A 254 11.09 20.96 -4.91
C ILE A 254 10.76 22.41 -5.21
N LYS A 255 10.64 22.73 -6.50
CA LYS A 255 10.37 24.08 -7.00
C LYS A 255 8.99 24.17 -7.63
N GLY A 256 8.39 25.37 -7.57
CA GLY A 256 7.06 25.65 -8.11
C GLY A 256 6.24 26.51 -7.16
N GLU A 257 5.08 26.03 -6.75
CA GLU A 257 4.24 26.69 -5.74
C GLU A 257 4.92 26.65 -4.37
N ARG A 258 4.92 27.79 -3.66
CA ARG A 258 5.48 27.87 -2.30
C ARG A 258 4.52 27.15 -1.32
N PRO A 259 5.00 26.21 -0.51
CA PRO A 259 4.23 25.64 0.59
C PRO A 259 3.86 26.71 1.63
N ASP A 260 2.67 26.61 2.19
CA ASP A 260 2.19 27.40 3.32
C ASP A 260 2.65 26.77 4.65
N LYS A 261 2.48 25.46 4.73
CA LYS A 261 2.84 24.64 5.90
C LYS A 261 3.55 23.37 5.44
N TRP A 262 4.30 22.75 6.34
CA TRP A 262 4.81 21.39 6.14
C TRP A 262 4.98 20.64 7.45
N LEU A 263 4.90 19.32 7.41
CA LEU A 263 5.02 18.47 8.59
C LEU A 263 5.71 17.15 8.21
N LEU A 264 6.62 16.71 9.09
CA LEU A 264 7.31 15.42 8.99
C LEU A 264 6.55 14.38 9.82
N PHE A 265 6.21 13.27 9.19
CA PHE A 265 5.52 12.15 9.81
C PHE A 265 6.41 10.92 9.89
N LEU A 266 6.34 10.20 11.00
CA LEU A 266 6.73 8.81 11.10
C LEU A 266 5.58 7.96 10.55
N THR A 267 5.85 6.99 9.65
CA THR A 267 4.81 6.25 8.96
C THR A 267 5.15 4.77 8.72
N ASN A 268 4.13 3.94 8.53
CA ASN A 268 4.22 2.56 8.08
C ASN A 268 4.08 2.41 6.55
N GLN A 269 4.20 3.49 5.80
CA GLN A 269 4.15 3.41 4.33
C GLN A 269 5.30 2.56 3.81
N ALA A 270 5.07 1.85 2.71
CA ALA A 270 6.07 1.00 2.07
C ALA A 270 6.66 -0.12 2.96
N THR A 271 5.89 -0.65 3.93
CA THR A 271 6.32 -1.72 4.84
C THR A 271 5.73 -3.10 4.52
N GLU A 272 4.65 -3.15 3.73
CA GLU A 272 3.86 -4.38 3.47
C GLU A 272 3.21 -4.99 4.72
N ASP A 273 3.02 -4.23 5.81
CA ASP A 273 2.39 -4.70 7.05
C ASP A 273 0.99 -5.32 6.83
N HIS A 274 0.32 -4.96 5.74
CA HIS A 274 -1.00 -5.47 5.36
C HIS A 274 -0.95 -6.86 4.71
N ILE A 275 0.21 -7.33 4.25
CA ILE A 275 0.34 -8.61 3.55
C ILE A 275 0.40 -9.78 4.53
N VAL A 276 -0.44 -10.79 4.28
CA VAL A 276 -0.48 -12.04 5.06
C VAL A 276 -0.15 -13.22 4.16
N ARG A 277 0.67 -14.16 4.63
CA ARG A 277 0.92 -15.41 3.90
C ARG A 277 -0.34 -16.29 3.95
N ARG A 278 -0.79 -16.78 2.80
CA ARG A 278 -1.98 -17.64 2.67
C ARG A 278 -1.72 -18.79 1.69
N ARG A 279 -2.51 -19.85 1.85
CA ARG A 279 -2.84 -20.78 0.75
C ARG A 279 -4.03 -20.27 -0.02
N VAL A 280 -4.23 -20.75 -1.23
CA VAL A 280 -5.37 -20.33 -2.07
C VAL A 280 -6.71 -20.68 -1.40
N SER A 281 -6.80 -21.82 -0.70
CA SER A 281 -7.98 -22.22 0.09
C SER A 281 -8.38 -21.20 1.16
N ASP A 282 -7.38 -20.53 1.77
CA ASP A 282 -7.53 -19.70 2.97
C ASP A 282 -7.72 -18.20 2.64
N LEU A 283 -7.72 -17.84 1.35
CA LEU A 283 -7.91 -16.45 0.90
C LEU A 283 -9.27 -15.90 1.36
N ARG A 284 -9.27 -14.75 2.00
CA ARG A 284 -10.46 -14.07 2.51
C ARG A 284 -10.69 -12.74 1.78
N PRO A 285 -11.95 -12.38 1.47
CA PRO A 285 -12.26 -11.08 0.91
C PRO A 285 -11.72 -9.93 1.77
N TRP A 286 -11.26 -8.87 1.08
CA TRP A 286 -10.77 -7.63 1.70
C TRP A 286 -9.43 -7.76 2.45
N GLU A 287 -8.75 -8.91 2.40
CA GLU A 287 -7.37 -9.01 2.85
C GLU A 287 -6.38 -8.77 1.69
N SER A 288 -5.12 -8.54 2.03
CA SER A 288 -3.99 -8.62 1.09
C SER A 288 -3.15 -9.82 1.42
N ALA A 289 -2.88 -10.65 0.41
CA ALA A 289 -2.22 -11.93 0.60
C ALA A 289 -0.94 -12.06 -0.23
N ARG A 290 -0.03 -12.87 0.28
CA ARG A 290 1.08 -13.46 -0.45
C ARG A 290 0.84 -14.95 -0.60
N ILE A 291 0.78 -15.44 -1.84
CA ILE A 291 0.60 -16.85 -2.18
C ILE A 291 1.76 -17.36 -3.03
N HIS A 292 2.16 -18.63 -2.81
CA HIS A 292 3.13 -19.34 -3.63
C HIS A 292 2.38 -20.38 -4.46
N VAL A 293 2.42 -20.26 -5.77
CA VAL A 293 1.54 -20.99 -6.69
C VAL A 293 2.25 -21.37 -7.97
N ARG A 294 1.65 -22.31 -8.72
CA ARG A 294 2.01 -22.63 -10.10
C ARG A 294 0.96 -22.07 -11.06
N VAL A 295 1.40 -21.66 -12.21
CA VAL A 295 0.51 -21.31 -13.32
C VAL A 295 -0.20 -22.59 -13.79
N ALA A 296 -1.53 -22.58 -13.75
CA ALA A 296 -2.38 -23.73 -14.08
C ALA A 296 -2.84 -23.72 -15.54
N ALA A 297 -3.05 -22.52 -16.13
CA ALA A 297 -3.47 -22.35 -17.50
C ALA A 297 -2.76 -21.17 -18.18
N ALA A 298 -2.76 -21.15 -19.51
CA ALA A 298 -2.20 -20.03 -20.27
C ALA A 298 -2.90 -18.70 -19.89
N PRO A 299 -2.15 -17.58 -19.79
CA PRO A 299 -2.71 -16.26 -19.52
C PRO A 299 -3.75 -15.85 -20.56
N VAL A 300 -4.82 -15.21 -20.11
CA VAL A 300 -5.89 -14.67 -20.96
C VAL A 300 -5.91 -13.16 -20.87
N THR A 301 -5.83 -12.48 -22.02
CA THR A 301 -6.04 -11.03 -22.08
C THR A 301 -7.52 -10.75 -22.32
N ILE A 302 -8.13 -9.95 -21.44
CA ILE A 302 -9.54 -9.55 -21.53
C ILE A 302 -9.68 -8.10 -22.00
N PRO A 303 -10.88 -7.64 -22.43
CA PRO A 303 -11.13 -6.26 -22.84
C PRO A 303 -10.60 -5.25 -21.80
N GLY A 304 -10.01 -4.14 -22.27
CA GLY A 304 -9.28 -3.18 -21.44
C GLY A 304 -7.81 -3.55 -21.23
N GLY A 305 -7.33 -4.64 -21.81
CA GLY A 305 -5.92 -5.06 -21.79
C GLY A 305 -5.48 -5.70 -20.48
N HIS A 306 -6.39 -6.04 -19.60
CA HIS A 306 -6.12 -6.76 -18.35
C HIS A 306 -5.70 -8.21 -18.64
N VAL A 307 -4.83 -8.78 -17.81
CA VAL A 307 -4.37 -10.17 -17.97
C VAL A 307 -4.83 -10.98 -16.77
N ILE A 308 -5.47 -12.11 -17.04
CA ILE A 308 -5.89 -13.07 -16.03
C ILE A 308 -5.03 -14.33 -16.17
N VAL A 309 -4.44 -14.75 -15.06
CA VAL A 309 -3.62 -15.97 -14.99
C VAL A 309 -4.27 -16.91 -13.98
N ARG A 310 -4.70 -18.09 -14.41
CA ARG A 310 -5.16 -19.15 -13.51
C ARG A 310 -3.95 -19.76 -12.81
N VAL A 311 -3.97 -19.74 -11.47
CA VAL A 311 -2.87 -20.25 -10.64
C VAL A 311 -3.38 -21.23 -9.58
N SER A 312 -2.50 -22.15 -9.12
CA SER A 312 -2.88 -23.21 -8.18
C SER A 312 -1.76 -23.55 -7.20
N ASP A 313 -2.12 -23.91 -5.97
CA ASP A 313 -1.31 -24.61 -4.98
C ASP A 313 -1.94 -25.96 -4.56
N GLY A 314 -2.81 -26.50 -5.43
CA GLY A 314 -3.75 -27.58 -5.20
C GLY A 314 -5.20 -27.09 -5.24
N ASN A 315 -5.44 -25.82 -4.93
CA ASN A 315 -6.70 -25.09 -5.17
C ASN A 315 -6.44 -23.99 -6.18
N GLU A 316 -7.44 -23.65 -6.99
CA GLU A 316 -7.28 -22.67 -8.05
C GLU A 316 -7.86 -21.30 -7.69
N VAL A 317 -7.20 -20.24 -8.21
CA VAL A 317 -7.69 -18.86 -8.16
C VAL A 317 -7.21 -18.09 -9.37
N ASP A 318 -7.99 -17.11 -9.80
CA ASP A 318 -7.60 -16.17 -10.85
C ASP A 318 -6.74 -15.05 -10.27
N ALA A 319 -5.53 -14.91 -10.80
CA ALA A 319 -4.64 -13.79 -10.54
C ALA A 319 -4.84 -12.73 -11.62
N ALA A 320 -5.34 -11.55 -11.23
CA ALA A 320 -5.67 -10.46 -12.14
C ALA A 320 -4.56 -9.40 -12.15
N PHE A 321 -4.05 -9.10 -13.33
CA PHE A 321 -3.06 -8.05 -13.60
C PHE A 321 -3.75 -6.93 -14.38
N TYR A 322 -4.11 -5.85 -13.71
CA TYR A 322 -4.87 -4.76 -14.32
C TYR A 322 -4.00 -3.83 -15.15
N GLU A 323 -4.60 -3.12 -16.10
CA GLU A 323 -3.92 -2.22 -17.05
C GLU A 323 -2.93 -1.25 -16.38
N PRO A 324 -3.24 -0.57 -15.29
CA PRO A 324 -2.31 0.37 -14.69
C PRO A 324 -0.96 -0.23 -14.23
N SER A 325 -0.86 -1.57 -14.11
CA SER A 325 0.37 -2.25 -13.72
C SER A 325 1.41 -2.40 -14.85
N ARG A 326 1.06 -2.02 -16.09
CA ARG A 326 1.94 -1.96 -17.29
C ARG A 326 2.95 -3.12 -17.37
N GLY A 327 4.26 -2.87 -17.14
CA GLY A 327 5.32 -3.87 -17.25
C GLY A 327 5.07 -5.16 -16.46
N LEU A 328 4.44 -5.10 -15.29
CA LEU A 328 4.04 -6.27 -14.52
C LEU A 328 3.02 -7.14 -15.28
N ARG A 329 2.10 -6.52 -15.99
CA ARG A 329 1.12 -7.20 -16.85
C ARG A 329 1.76 -7.84 -18.07
N GLU A 330 2.75 -7.18 -18.70
CA GLU A 330 3.48 -7.76 -19.84
C GLU A 330 4.24 -9.04 -19.41
N VAL A 331 4.86 -9.01 -18.23
CA VAL A 331 5.49 -10.20 -17.67
C VAL A 331 4.46 -11.32 -17.41
N ALA A 332 3.26 -10.98 -16.95
CA ALA A 332 2.19 -11.96 -16.73
C ALA A 332 1.75 -12.67 -18.02
N ARG A 333 1.78 -11.98 -19.18
CA ARG A 333 1.46 -12.57 -20.49
C ARG A 333 2.47 -13.62 -20.94
N GLU A 334 3.70 -13.50 -20.50
CA GLU A 334 4.79 -14.44 -20.86
C GLU A 334 4.83 -15.70 -19.96
N LEU A 335 3.98 -15.78 -18.94
CA LEU A 335 3.86 -16.98 -18.11
C LEU A 335 3.25 -18.13 -18.88
N ILE A 336 3.69 -19.36 -18.58
CA ILE A 336 3.10 -20.57 -19.15
C ILE A 336 2.78 -21.60 -18.04
N PRO A 337 1.88 -22.56 -18.27
CA PRO A 337 1.55 -23.60 -17.30
C PRO A 337 2.79 -24.31 -16.76
N GLY A 338 2.86 -24.46 -15.44
CA GLY A 338 4.00 -25.05 -14.73
C GLY A 338 5.02 -24.08 -14.19
N ASP A 339 5.01 -22.81 -14.61
CA ASP A 339 5.85 -21.77 -13.98
C ASP A 339 5.49 -21.60 -12.51
N GLU A 340 6.49 -21.38 -11.64
CA GLU A 340 6.27 -21.11 -10.21
C GLU A 340 6.48 -19.64 -9.90
N VAL A 341 5.46 -19.05 -9.25
CA VAL A 341 5.45 -17.64 -8.89
C VAL A 341 5.02 -17.42 -7.45
N VAL A 342 5.52 -16.34 -6.84
CA VAL A 342 4.97 -15.79 -5.61
C VAL A 342 4.23 -14.51 -5.96
N LEU A 343 2.95 -14.45 -5.67
CA LEU A 343 2.08 -13.33 -5.97
C LEU A 343 1.69 -12.60 -4.69
N PHE A 344 1.72 -11.28 -4.75
CA PHE A 344 1.28 -10.37 -3.71
C PHE A 344 0.11 -9.56 -4.24
N GLY A 345 -0.98 -9.49 -3.51
CA GLY A 345 -2.14 -8.76 -4.01
C GLY A 345 -3.32 -8.73 -3.06
N SER A 346 -4.33 -8.00 -3.46
CA SER A 346 -5.59 -7.86 -2.72
C SER A 346 -6.62 -8.89 -3.18
N VAL A 347 -7.32 -9.50 -2.21
CA VAL A 347 -8.35 -10.51 -2.48
C VAL A 347 -9.68 -9.82 -2.72
N ARG A 348 -10.23 -10.01 -3.92
CA ARG A 348 -11.56 -9.55 -4.29
C ARG A 348 -12.62 -10.56 -3.86
N LYS A 349 -13.82 -10.06 -3.50
CA LYS A 349 -14.94 -10.91 -3.08
C LYS A 349 -15.60 -11.60 -4.28
N GLU A 350 -16.01 -10.81 -5.27
CA GLU A 350 -16.80 -11.28 -6.44
C GLU A 350 -16.28 -10.68 -7.75
N PRO A 351 -15.89 -11.47 -8.74
CA PRO A 351 -15.49 -12.88 -8.59
C PRO A 351 -14.27 -13.01 -7.68
N ARG A 352 -14.15 -14.13 -6.96
CA ARG A 352 -12.98 -14.37 -6.08
C ARG A 352 -11.71 -14.41 -6.91
N SER A 353 -10.84 -13.44 -6.71
CA SER A 353 -9.59 -13.28 -7.45
C SER A 353 -8.53 -12.58 -6.61
N LEU A 354 -7.27 -12.73 -6.99
CA LEU A 354 -6.16 -11.97 -6.42
C LEU A 354 -5.77 -10.85 -7.38
N ASN A 355 -5.98 -9.60 -7.00
CA ASN A 355 -5.51 -8.44 -7.77
C ASN A 355 -4.03 -8.24 -7.49
N VAL A 356 -3.16 -8.61 -8.43
CA VAL A 356 -1.72 -8.68 -8.23
C VAL A 356 -1.09 -7.28 -8.20
N GLU A 357 -0.31 -7.04 -7.16
CA GLU A 357 0.42 -5.78 -6.90
C GLU A 357 1.94 -5.96 -7.00
N LYS A 358 2.45 -7.19 -6.90
CA LYS A 358 3.86 -7.54 -7.02
C LYS A 358 3.98 -9.03 -7.32
N MET A 359 5.00 -9.42 -8.06
CA MET A 359 5.26 -10.81 -8.42
C MET A 359 6.75 -11.14 -8.32
N MET A 360 7.05 -12.35 -7.84
CA MET A 360 8.36 -12.98 -7.99
C MET A 360 8.21 -14.24 -8.84
N VAL A 361 8.98 -14.34 -9.93
CA VAL A 361 9.10 -15.55 -10.74
C VAL A 361 10.22 -16.40 -10.16
N LYS A 362 9.86 -17.52 -9.51
CA LYS A 362 10.80 -18.44 -8.85
C LYS A 362 11.38 -19.46 -9.81
N ARG A 363 10.54 -20.08 -10.62
CA ARG A 363 10.95 -21.11 -11.57
C ARG A 363 10.20 -20.94 -12.88
N LEU A 364 10.93 -21.07 -13.96
CA LEU A 364 10.40 -21.10 -15.32
C LEU A 364 10.56 -22.51 -15.88
N VAL A 365 9.48 -23.06 -16.43
CA VAL A 365 9.54 -24.29 -17.21
C VAL A 365 10.03 -24.00 -18.62
N GLN A 366 10.62 -24.99 -19.27
CA GLN A 366 11.05 -24.87 -20.67
C GLN A 366 9.81 -24.81 -21.57
N ASP A 367 9.73 -23.80 -22.45
CA ASP A 367 8.69 -23.75 -23.48
C ASP A 367 9.03 -24.77 -24.56
N VAL A 368 8.26 -25.85 -24.60
CA VAL A 368 8.42 -26.94 -25.56
C VAL A 368 7.13 -27.07 -26.36
N ARG A 369 7.21 -26.82 -27.66
CA ARG A 369 6.03 -26.86 -28.53
C ARG A 369 6.15 -27.98 -29.54
N LYS A 370 5.03 -28.68 -29.75
CA LYS A 370 4.94 -29.64 -30.83
C LYS A 370 4.88 -28.92 -32.17
N MET A 371 5.85 -29.26 -33.06
CA MET A 371 5.95 -28.68 -34.39
C MET A 371 5.20 -29.53 -35.42
N HIS A 372 5.46 -30.84 -35.41
CA HIS A 372 4.89 -31.75 -36.38
C HIS A 372 4.52 -33.09 -35.76
N ASN A 373 3.50 -33.73 -36.33
CA ASN A 373 3.21 -35.12 -36.04
C ASN A 373 4.36 -36.03 -36.56
N PRO A 374 4.59 -37.20 -35.96
CA PRO A 374 5.65 -38.11 -36.44
C PRO A 374 5.41 -38.57 -37.86
N VAL A 375 6.48 -38.88 -38.54
CA VAL A 375 6.45 -39.49 -39.89
C VAL A 375 6.46 -41.00 -39.76
N CYS A 376 5.55 -41.65 -40.43
CA CYS A 376 5.50 -43.11 -40.45
C CYS A 376 6.76 -43.70 -41.05
N ARG A 377 7.40 -44.62 -40.32
CA ARG A 377 8.67 -45.24 -40.76
C ARG A 377 8.48 -46.06 -42.05
N LYS A 378 7.30 -46.72 -42.23
CA LYS A 378 6.98 -47.56 -43.38
C LYS A 378 6.54 -46.74 -44.61
N CYS A 379 5.64 -45.82 -44.42
CA CYS A 379 4.97 -45.09 -45.52
C CYS A 379 5.57 -43.72 -45.81
N LYS A 380 6.49 -43.22 -44.96
CA LYS A 380 7.12 -41.90 -45.06
C LYS A 380 6.13 -40.73 -45.13
N LYS A 381 4.88 -40.94 -44.63
CA LYS A 381 3.85 -39.89 -44.54
C LYS A 381 3.61 -39.49 -43.10
N SER A 382 3.21 -38.23 -42.90
CA SER A 382 2.79 -37.70 -41.58
C SER A 382 1.65 -38.53 -41.00
N MET A 383 1.75 -38.90 -39.72
CA MET A 383 0.76 -39.68 -39.01
C MET A 383 -0.37 -38.80 -38.45
N GLY A 384 -1.56 -39.29 -38.32
CA GLY A 384 -2.69 -38.61 -37.69
C GLY A 384 -2.65 -38.80 -36.18
N SER A 385 -3.04 -37.77 -35.39
CA SER A 385 -3.29 -37.93 -33.96
C SER A 385 -4.53 -38.78 -33.72
N MET A 386 -4.50 -39.60 -32.66
CA MET A 386 -5.63 -40.44 -32.25
C MET A 386 -6.47 -39.81 -31.14
N GLY A 387 -6.06 -38.66 -30.64
CA GLY A 387 -6.65 -37.96 -29.48
C GLY A 387 -5.59 -37.54 -28.48
N SER A 388 -5.98 -36.81 -27.43
CA SER A 388 -5.05 -36.42 -26.33
C SER A 388 -4.53 -37.68 -25.67
N ASP A 389 -3.19 -37.75 -25.52
CA ASP A 389 -2.42 -38.82 -24.87
C ASP A 389 -2.58 -40.23 -25.49
N GLN A 390 -3.18 -40.35 -26.70
CA GLN A 390 -3.39 -41.59 -27.38
C GLN A 390 -2.33 -41.90 -28.47
N GLY A 391 -1.43 -40.94 -28.74
CA GLY A 391 -0.39 -41.08 -29.74
C GLY A 391 -0.89 -40.86 -31.18
N TYR A 392 -0.21 -41.53 -32.12
CA TYR A 392 -0.40 -41.32 -33.58
C TYR A 392 -0.63 -42.60 -34.32
N ARG A 393 -1.39 -42.54 -35.43
CA ARG A 393 -1.64 -43.65 -36.33
C ARG A 393 -1.43 -43.23 -37.79
N CYS A 394 -0.75 -44.08 -38.53
CA CYS A 394 -0.63 -43.90 -39.98
C CYS A 394 -1.93 -44.27 -40.69
N LYS A 395 -2.52 -43.32 -41.43
CA LYS A 395 -3.77 -43.52 -42.15
C LYS A 395 -3.62 -44.56 -43.29
N ARG A 396 -2.37 -44.81 -43.76
CA ARG A 396 -2.13 -45.71 -44.89
C ARG A 396 -1.86 -47.17 -44.46
N CYS A 397 -1.04 -47.40 -43.45
CA CYS A 397 -0.64 -48.77 -43.07
C CYS A 397 -1.05 -49.15 -41.64
N GLY A 398 -1.73 -48.27 -40.88
CA GLY A 398 -2.19 -48.56 -39.55
C GLY A 398 -1.10 -48.52 -38.45
N GLU A 399 0.17 -48.30 -38.79
CA GLU A 399 1.29 -48.20 -37.83
C GLU A 399 0.96 -47.18 -36.74
N LYS A 400 1.25 -47.53 -35.47
CA LYS A 400 1.06 -46.66 -34.32
C LYS A 400 2.39 -46.12 -33.80
N ALA A 401 2.37 -44.93 -33.28
CA ALA A 401 3.52 -44.28 -32.62
C ALA A 401 3.03 -43.57 -31.36
N GLY A 402 3.85 -43.56 -30.30
CA GLY A 402 3.56 -42.87 -29.05
C GLY A 402 3.69 -41.34 -29.17
N GLU A 403 3.20 -40.64 -28.16
CA GLU A 403 3.25 -39.15 -28.10
C GLU A 403 4.68 -38.58 -28.25
N SER A 404 5.69 -39.22 -27.64
CA SER A 404 7.08 -38.82 -27.73
C SER A 404 7.70 -38.90 -29.13
N SER A 405 6.98 -39.53 -30.09
CA SER A 405 7.46 -39.63 -31.49
C SER A 405 7.18 -38.36 -32.31
N ALA A 406 6.41 -37.42 -31.83
CA ALA A 406 6.21 -36.11 -32.45
C ALA A 406 7.49 -35.29 -32.41
N MET A 407 7.63 -34.37 -33.33
CA MET A 407 8.74 -33.40 -33.33
C MET A 407 8.38 -32.25 -32.39
N PHE A 408 9.18 -32.10 -31.34
CA PHE A 408 9.10 -31.00 -30.40
C PHE A 408 10.30 -30.06 -30.57
N GLN A 409 10.06 -28.77 -30.43
CA GLN A 409 11.09 -27.76 -30.44
C GLN A 409 11.06 -26.95 -29.15
N LYS A 410 12.22 -26.64 -28.59
CA LYS A 410 12.39 -25.75 -27.44
C LYS A 410 12.48 -24.31 -27.94
N PHE A 411 11.78 -23.43 -27.24
CA PHE A 411 11.80 -22.00 -27.52
C PHE A 411 12.40 -21.25 -26.33
N ASP A 412 13.21 -20.25 -26.64
CA ASP A 412 13.73 -19.32 -25.63
C ASP A 412 12.62 -18.40 -25.18
N ARG A 413 12.61 -18.11 -23.88
CA ARG A 413 11.60 -17.26 -23.24
C ARG A 413 12.18 -15.89 -22.96
N LYS A 414 11.41 -14.82 -23.22
CA LYS A 414 11.78 -13.44 -22.91
C LYS A 414 11.77 -13.13 -21.43
N ILE A 415 10.85 -13.78 -20.68
CA ILE A 415 10.71 -13.63 -19.24
C ILE A 415 11.92 -14.21 -18.51
N LYS A 416 12.35 -13.53 -17.44
CA LYS A 416 13.45 -13.97 -16.57
C LYS A 416 12.92 -14.24 -15.15
N LYS A 417 13.66 -15.07 -14.39
CA LYS A 417 13.44 -15.22 -12.94
C LYS A 417 13.74 -13.90 -12.24
N GLY A 418 13.00 -13.60 -11.18
CA GLY A 418 13.22 -12.40 -10.38
C GLY A 418 11.95 -11.68 -10.01
N TRP A 419 12.11 -10.50 -9.49
CA TRP A 419 11.05 -9.64 -8.98
C TRP A 419 10.52 -8.70 -10.04
N PHE A 420 9.21 -8.49 -9.98
CA PHE A 420 8.48 -7.55 -10.83
C PHE A 420 7.49 -6.76 -10.00
N GLU A 421 7.49 -5.45 -10.16
CA GLU A 421 6.59 -4.52 -9.51
C GLU A 421 6.00 -3.52 -10.52
N PRO A 422 4.82 -2.93 -10.25
CA PRO A 422 4.21 -1.97 -11.16
C PRO A 422 4.96 -0.64 -11.14
N PRO A 423 4.71 0.24 -12.13
CA PRO A 423 5.19 1.61 -12.14
C PRO A 423 4.82 2.37 -10.86
N VAL A 424 5.61 3.38 -10.51
CA VAL A 424 5.46 4.14 -9.26
C VAL A 424 4.04 4.68 -9.08
N ALA A 425 3.42 5.21 -10.13
CA ALA A 425 2.08 5.77 -10.10
C ALA A 425 0.98 4.76 -9.75
N SER A 426 1.23 3.46 -9.94
CA SER A 426 0.27 2.38 -9.67
C SER A 426 0.48 1.71 -8.31
N ARG A 427 1.53 2.07 -7.57
CA ARG A 427 1.84 1.48 -6.25
C ARG A 427 0.93 2.04 -5.16
N ARG A 428 0.39 1.15 -4.33
CA ARG A 428 -0.34 1.56 -3.12
C ARG A 428 0.62 2.08 -2.05
N HIS A 429 0.13 2.84 -1.09
CA HIS A 429 0.95 3.42 -0.02
C HIS A 429 1.71 2.37 0.82
N LEU A 430 1.12 1.22 1.09
CA LEU A 430 1.76 0.15 1.88
C LEU A 430 2.68 -0.75 1.04
N HIS A 431 2.66 -0.66 -0.30
CA HIS A 431 3.54 -1.42 -1.17
C HIS A 431 5.02 -1.12 -0.86
N LYS A 432 5.78 -2.14 -0.47
CA LYS A 432 7.23 -2.04 -0.24
C LYS A 432 7.96 -2.12 -1.57
N PRO A 433 8.57 -1.02 -2.07
CA PRO A 433 9.31 -1.03 -3.32
C PRO A 433 10.49 -2.02 -3.27
N LEU A 434 10.85 -2.61 -4.39
CA LEU A 434 11.97 -3.57 -4.46
C LEU A 434 13.27 -2.98 -3.92
N ARG A 435 13.53 -1.68 -4.12
CA ARG A 435 14.71 -0.98 -3.57
C ARG A 435 14.79 -0.98 -2.04
N ARG A 436 13.65 -1.18 -1.33
CA ARG A 436 13.58 -1.30 0.14
C ARG A 436 13.62 -2.75 0.62
N MET A 437 13.55 -3.73 -0.28
CA MET A 437 13.57 -5.14 0.12
C MET A 437 14.98 -5.56 0.50
N SER A 438 15.14 -6.08 1.71
CA SER A 438 16.40 -6.68 2.19
C SER A 438 16.56 -8.11 1.67
N ARG A 439 17.78 -8.69 1.78
CA ARG A 439 18.00 -10.11 1.51
C ARG A 439 17.10 -11.00 2.37
N VAL A 440 16.86 -10.62 3.63
CA VAL A 440 15.97 -11.34 4.54
C VAL A 440 14.52 -11.35 4.06
N ASP A 441 14.04 -10.25 3.46
CA ASP A 441 12.70 -10.20 2.85
C ASP A 441 12.59 -11.17 1.67
N ILE A 442 13.70 -11.38 0.95
CA ILE A 442 13.79 -12.26 -0.24
C ILE A 442 13.88 -13.73 0.18
N ASP A 443 14.68 -14.04 1.19
CA ASP A 443 14.95 -15.42 1.65
C ASP A 443 13.76 -16.03 2.40
N ASN A 444 12.88 -15.22 3.00
CA ASN A 444 11.65 -15.65 3.69
C ASN A 444 10.46 -15.94 2.74
N LEU A 445 10.70 -16.11 1.47
CA LEU A 445 9.71 -16.43 0.43
C LEU A 445 9.77 -17.91 0.06
#